data_1fc0a8455ee114637926fc95f7818806
#
_entry.id   1fc0a8455ee114637926fc95f7818806
#
_cell.length_a   1.000
_cell.length_b   1.000
_cell.length_c   1.000
_cell.angle_alpha   90.00
_cell.angle_beta   90.00
_cell.angle_gamma   90.00
#
_symmetry.space_group_name_H-M   'P 1'
#
loop_
_entity.id
_entity.type
_entity.pdbx_description
1 polymer ?
#
loop_
_entity_poly.entity_id
_entity_poly.type
_entity_poly.pdbx_seq_one_letter_code
_entity_poly.pdbx_strand_id
1 'polypeptide(L)'
;MADKLQLAVASDLSGFPLKQAIVQHLRERGGIEVVDFGIESEDKPKPYFEQAPKVALAIQNGEADGGILVCGTGQGMAIVANKHKGVYACVVDGIFAAERAKIVNNANVITLGGWVTAQFLGTQIVDAWLSMAFTQKMEFKKDFLTNAFNQARALEEKTFK
;
A
#
# COMPACT_ATOMS: atom_id res chain seq x y z
N MET A 1 -19.97 -3.79 16.46
CA MET A 1 -19.59 -2.77 15.47
C MET A 1 -18.51 -3.42 14.60
N ALA A 2 -18.60 -3.29 13.29
CA ALA A 2 -17.52 -3.79 12.44
C ALA A 2 -16.24 -3.02 12.78
N ASP A 3 -15.12 -3.75 12.94
CA ASP A 3 -13.83 -3.11 13.18
C ASP A 3 -13.48 -2.22 12.00
N LYS A 4 -12.97 -1.03 12.27
CA LYS A 4 -12.52 -0.11 11.23
C LYS A 4 -11.31 -0.69 10.53
N LEU A 5 -11.24 -0.54 9.20
CA LEU A 5 -10.05 -0.87 8.43
C LEU A 5 -8.86 -0.06 8.95
N GLN A 6 -7.77 -0.74 9.29
CA GLN A 6 -6.56 -0.13 9.81
C GLN A 6 -5.53 0.00 8.69
N LEU A 7 -5.13 1.22 8.33
CA LEU A 7 -4.12 1.48 7.32
C LEU A 7 -2.87 2.11 7.93
N ALA A 8 -1.73 1.48 7.69
CA ALA A 8 -0.43 2.02 7.99
C ALA A 8 0.09 2.85 6.81
N VAL A 9 0.56 4.06 7.07
CA VAL A 9 1.05 4.99 6.03
C VAL A 9 2.43 5.48 6.40
N ALA A 10 3.33 5.60 5.43
CA ALA A 10 4.63 6.23 5.61
C ALA A 10 5.16 6.84 4.31
N SER A 11 6.06 7.80 4.44
CA SER A 11 6.81 8.36 3.33
C SER A 11 8.23 8.74 3.72
N ASP A 12 9.09 8.90 2.72
CA ASP A 12 10.31 9.69 2.82
C ASP A 12 10.02 11.17 2.52
N LEU A 13 11.07 11.98 2.41
CA LEU A 13 10.94 13.41 2.13
C LEU A 13 10.27 13.68 0.77
N SER A 14 10.65 12.90 -0.27
CA SER A 14 10.12 13.10 -1.62
C SER A 14 8.61 12.78 -1.74
N GLY A 15 8.14 11.86 -0.90
CA GLY A 15 6.73 11.47 -0.84
C GLY A 15 5.90 12.25 0.17
N PHE A 16 6.52 13.08 1.01
CA PHE A 16 5.86 13.69 2.15
C PHE A 16 4.61 14.53 1.80
N PRO A 17 4.65 15.46 0.82
CA PRO A 17 3.47 16.24 0.49
C PRO A 17 2.29 15.38 0.01
N LEU A 18 2.56 14.36 -0.82
CA LEU A 18 1.54 13.43 -1.29
C LEU A 18 0.99 12.56 -0.15
N LYS A 19 1.86 12.07 0.74
CA LYS A 19 1.44 11.32 1.94
C LYS A 19 0.51 12.15 2.81
N GLN A 20 0.83 13.42 3.06
CA GLN A 20 -0.01 14.31 3.87
C GLN A 20 -1.40 14.49 3.26
N ALA A 21 -1.48 14.69 1.95
CA ALA A 21 -2.77 14.80 1.25
C ALA A 21 -3.60 13.49 1.36
N ILE A 22 -2.94 12.33 1.22
CA ILE A 22 -3.60 11.02 1.36
C ILE A 22 -4.10 10.81 2.79
N VAL A 23 -3.28 11.09 3.80
CA VAL A 23 -3.66 10.91 5.22
C VAL A 23 -4.85 11.82 5.58
N GLN A 24 -4.82 13.08 5.15
CA GLN A 24 -5.94 14.00 5.36
C GLN A 24 -7.21 13.46 4.71
N HIS A 25 -7.15 13.08 3.44
CA HIS A 25 -8.27 12.54 2.69
C HIS A 25 -8.89 11.31 3.37
N LEU A 26 -8.08 10.37 3.81
CA LEU A 26 -8.54 9.16 4.49
C LEU A 26 -9.22 9.44 5.82
N ARG A 27 -8.70 10.40 6.59
CA ARG A 27 -9.31 10.84 7.86
C ARG A 27 -10.65 11.52 7.63
N GLU A 28 -10.76 12.37 6.61
CA GLU A 28 -12.00 13.05 6.23
C GLU A 28 -13.06 12.09 5.69
N ARG A 29 -12.65 11.08 4.93
CA ARG A 29 -13.53 10.03 4.41
C ARG A 29 -14.23 9.25 5.52
N GLY A 30 -13.57 9.02 6.64
CA GLY A 30 -14.08 8.21 7.74
C GLY A 30 -14.13 6.70 7.45
N GLY A 31 -14.46 5.91 8.46
CA GLY A 31 -14.54 4.44 8.36
C GLY A 31 -13.17 3.73 8.30
N ILE A 32 -12.08 4.48 8.28
CA ILE A 32 -10.70 3.99 8.23
C ILE A 32 -9.94 4.59 9.41
N GLU A 33 -9.15 3.77 10.07
CA GLU A 33 -8.17 4.24 11.05
C GLU A 33 -6.79 4.30 10.37
N VAL A 34 -6.20 5.49 10.37
CA VAL A 34 -4.91 5.75 9.71
C VAL A 34 -3.84 5.92 10.76
N VAL A 35 -2.85 5.03 10.73
CA VAL A 35 -1.64 5.13 11.54
C VAL A 35 -0.49 5.60 10.66
N ASP A 36 -0.02 6.82 10.90
CA ASP A 36 1.09 7.42 10.16
C ASP A 36 2.42 7.10 10.87
N PHE A 37 3.20 6.21 10.27
CA PHE A 37 4.55 5.82 10.72
C PHE A 37 5.66 6.62 10.03
N GLY A 38 5.31 7.50 9.10
CA GLY A 38 6.25 8.26 8.29
C GLY A 38 6.92 9.42 9.03
N ILE A 39 7.68 10.19 8.27
CA ILE A 39 8.25 11.42 8.81
C ILE A 39 7.13 12.41 9.16
N GLU A 40 7.36 13.16 10.24
CA GLU A 40 6.40 14.14 10.75
C GLU A 40 6.56 15.51 10.09
N SER A 41 7.78 15.81 9.63
CA SER A 41 8.13 17.07 8.99
C SER A 41 9.28 16.91 8.00
N GLU A 42 9.42 17.88 7.10
CA GLU A 42 10.51 17.93 6.13
C GLU A 42 11.88 18.17 6.78
N ASP A 43 11.92 18.76 7.99
CA ASP A 43 13.15 19.06 8.73
C ASP A 43 13.82 17.82 9.32
N LYS A 44 13.09 16.70 9.41
CA LYS A 44 13.59 15.42 9.94
C LYS A 44 13.43 14.31 8.92
N PRO A 45 14.12 14.40 7.77
CA PRO A 45 13.97 13.40 6.72
C PRO A 45 14.48 12.03 7.17
N LYS A 46 13.81 11.00 6.69
CA LYS A 46 14.23 9.62 6.81
C LYS A 46 14.10 8.95 5.44
N PRO A 47 15.07 8.13 5.05
CA PRO A 47 15.04 7.50 3.73
C PRO A 47 13.97 6.42 3.63
N TYR A 48 13.55 6.11 2.40
CA TYR A 48 12.50 5.15 2.11
C TYR A 48 12.77 3.75 2.72
N PHE A 49 14.02 3.33 2.77
CA PHE A 49 14.40 2.02 3.32
C PHE A 49 14.32 1.93 4.85
N GLU A 50 14.20 3.06 5.54
CA GLU A 50 13.85 3.11 6.97
C GLU A 50 12.34 3.25 7.18
N GLN A 51 11.60 3.78 6.22
CA GLN A 51 10.17 4.04 6.34
C GLN A 51 9.31 2.84 5.92
N ALA A 52 9.64 2.20 4.81
CA ALA A 52 8.86 1.06 4.31
C ALA A 52 8.79 -0.12 5.31
N PRO A 53 9.86 -0.49 6.03
CA PRO A 53 9.77 -1.55 7.03
C PRO A 53 8.77 -1.30 8.15
N LYS A 54 8.52 -0.05 8.54
CA LYS A 54 7.55 0.26 9.60
C LYS A 54 6.14 -0.16 9.23
N VAL A 55 5.72 0.13 8.00
CA VAL A 55 4.42 -0.29 7.47
C VAL A 55 4.37 -1.82 7.28
N ALA A 56 5.43 -2.40 6.74
CA ALA A 56 5.49 -3.84 6.52
C ALA A 56 5.41 -4.62 7.85
N LEU A 57 6.12 -4.18 8.88
CA LEU A 57 6.07 -4.78 10.22
C LEU A 57 4.71 -4.60 10.88
N ALA A 58 4.06 -3.45 10.74
CA ALA A 58 2.71 -3.24 11.25
C ALA A 58 1.71 -4.25 10.66
N ILE A 59 1.83 -4.56 9.35
CA ILE A 59 1.02 -5.58 8.71
C ILE A 59 1.37 -6.99 9.24
N GLN A 60 2.66 -7.32 9.35
CA GLN A 60 3.10 -8.63 9.86
C GLN A 60 2.65 -8.87 11.30
N ASN A 61 2.62 -7.84 12.13
CA ASN A 61 2.20 -7.90 13.52
C ASN A 61 0.67 -7.90 13.70
N GLY A 62 -0.10 -7.71 12.63
CA GLY A 62 -1.56 -7.58 12.70
C GLY A 62 -2.04 -6.23 13.26
N GLU A 63 -1.17 -5.22 13.26
CA GLU A 63 -1.47 -3.86 13.69
C GLU A 63 -2.11 -3.03 12.57
N ALA A 64 -2.01 -3.51 11.32
CA ALA A 64 -2.63 -2.90 10.15
C ALA A 64 -3.10 -3.96 9.16
N ASP A 65 -4.24 -3.71 8.51
CA ASP A 65 -4.81 -4.57 7.47
C ASP A 65 -4.14 -4.34 6.10
N GLY A 66 -3.53 -3.19 5.91
CA GLY A 66 -2.87 -2.81 4.69
C GLY A 66 -2.03 -1.56 4.84
N GLY A 67 -1.37 -1.15 3.77
CA GLY A 67 -0.46 -0.02 3.82
C GLY A 67 -0.40 0.83 2.57
N ILE A 68 0.02 2.07 2.76
CA ILE A 68 0.29 3.04 1.70
C ILE A 68 1.68 3.64 1.95
N LEU A 69 2.55 3.52 0.96
CA LEU A 69 3.92 3.98 1.03
C LEU A 69 4.22 4.97 -0.09
N VAL A 70 4.86 6.07 0.23
CA VAL A 70 5.14 7.14 -0.72
C VAL A 70 6.61 7.56 -0.68
N CYS A 71 7.27 7.55 -1.82
CA CYS A 71 8.59 8.14 -2.02
C CYS A 71 8.60 8.98 -3.30
N GLY A 72 9.74 9.23 -3.91
CA GLY A 72 9.78 9.98 -5.19
C GLY A 72 9.08 9.28 -6.33
N THR A 73 9.26 7.96 -6.47
CA THR A 73 8.70 7.15 -7.58
C THR A 73 7.79 6.00 -7.12
N GLY A 74 7.76 5.70 -5.83
CA GLY A 74 7.08 4.51 -5.30
C GLY A 74 7.89 3.22 -5.42
N GLN A 75 8.88 3.17 -6.30
CA GLN A 75 9.62 1.94 -6.63
C GLN A 75 10.45 1.42 -5.46
N GLY A 76 11.26 2.29 -4.84
CA GLY A 76 12.08 1.91 -3.69
C GLY A 76 11.24 1.41 -2.50
N MET A 77 10.12 2.06 -2.24
CA MET A 77 9.16 1.63 -1.23
C MET A 77 8.63 0.21 -1.50
N ALA A 78 8.24 -0.09 -2.74
CA ALA A 78 7.76 -1.41 -3.12
C ALA A 78 8.84 -2.49 -2.99
N ILE A 79 10.06 -2.20 -3.44
CA ILE A 79 11.20 -3.13 -3.33
C ILE A 79 11.44 -3.52 -1.86
N VAL A 80 11.47 -2.53 -0.97
CA VAL A 80 11.73 -2.77 0.46
C VAL A 80 10.55 -3.46 1.14
N ALA A 81 9.32 -3.01 0.88
CA ALA A 81 8.12 -3.61 1.46
C ALA A 81 8.00 -5.11 1.10
N ASN A 82 8.26 -5.46 -0.15
CA ASN A 82 8.22 -6.84 -0.64
C ASN A 82 9.35 -7.75 -0.10
N LYS A 83 10.28 -7.23 0.71
CA LYS A 83 11.26 -8.04 1.48
C LYS A 83 10.68 -8.59 2.78
N HIS A 84 9.41 -8.34 3.06
CA HIS A 84 8.74 -8.77 4.27
C HIS A 84 7.67 -9.82 3.92
N LYS A 85 7.72 -10.97 4.58
CA LYS A 85 6.76 -12.06 4.37
C LYS A 85 5.33 -11.59 4.65
N GLY A 86 4.40 -11.95 3.77
CA GLY A 86 2.99 -11.54 3.87
C GLY A 86 2.70 -10.13 3.40
N VAL A 87 3.69 -9.41 2.86
CA VAL A 87 3.54 -8.07 2.32
C VAL A 87 3.62 -8.12 0.79
N TYR A 88 2.56 -7.68 0.13
CA TYR A 88 2.40 -7.69 -1.33
C TYR A 88 2.21 -6.26 -1.80
N ALA A 89 3.31 -5.59 -2.11
CA ALA A 89 3.33 -4.18 -2.49
C ALA A 89 3.39 -4.03 -4.01
N CYS A 90 2.47 -3.22 -4.54
CA CYS A 90 2.43 -2.85 -5.95
C CYS A 90 2.66 -1.34 -6.12
N VAL A 91 3.53 -0.96 -7.06
CA VAL A 91 3.64 0.43 -7.49
C VAL A 91 2.42 0.77 -8.33
N VAL A 92 1.75 1.88 -8.03
CA VAL A 92 0.58 2.33 -8.76
C VAL A 92 0.69 3.82 -9.08
N ASP A 93 0.46 4.17 -10.35
CA ASP A 93 0.52 5.54 -10.86
C ASP A 93 -0.80 5.99 -11.53
N GLY A 94 -1.83 5.14 -11.45
CA GLY A 94 -3.14 5.41 -12.00
C GLY A 94 -4.23 4.55 -11.39
N ILE A 95 -5.48 5.00 -11.60
CA ILE A 95 -6.68 4.35 -11.06
C ILE A 95 -6.77 2.89 -11.52
N PHE A 96 -6.54 2.63 -12.80
CA PHE A 96 -6.60 1.27 -13.34
C PHE A 96 -5.56 0.34 -12.68
N ALA A 97 -4.32 0.79 -12.52
CA ALA A 97 -3.28 0.02 -11.84
C ALA A 97 -3.64 -0.26 -10.39
N ALA A 98 -4.20 0.72 -9.67
CA ALA A 98 -4.64 0.56 -8.28
C ALA A 98 -5.76 -0.47 -8.13
N GLU A 99 -6.78 -0.41 -8.98
CA GLU A 99 -7.84 -1.43 -9.01
C GLU A 99 -7.26 -2.83 -9.28
N ARG A 100 -6.37 -2.95 -10.29
CA ARG A 100 -5.78 -4.24 -10.67
C ARG A 100 -4.84 -4.78 -9.60
N ALA A 101 -4.12 -3.94 -8.88
CA ALA A 101 -3.30 -4.37 -7.75
C ALA A 101 -4.12 -5.15 -6.72
N LYS A 102 -5.35 -4.71 -6.43
CA LYS A 102 -6.26 -5.42 -5.52
C LYS A 102 -6.94 -6.60 -6.18
N ILE A 103 -7.58 -6.39 -7.32
CA ILE A 103 -8.40 -7.39 -8.01
C ILE A 103 -7.59 -8.61 -8.45
N VAL A 104 -6.41 -8.39 -9.02
CA VAL A 104 -5.57 -9.42 -9.64
C VAL A 104 -4.55 -10.01 -8.67
N ASN A 105 -3.88 -9.16 -7.91
CA ASN A 105 -2.73 -9.54 -7.09
C ASN A 105 -3.03 -9.61 -5.60
N ASN A 106 -4.24 -9.23 -5.17
CA ASN A 106 -4.61 -9.13 -3.76
C ASN A 106 -3.59 -8.30 -2.94
N ALA A 107 -3.05 -7.24 -3.56
CA ALA A 107 -2.07 -6.39 -2.92
C ALA A 107 -2.63 -5.80 -1.62
N ASN A 108 -1.89 -5.95 -0.54
CA ASN A 108 -2.19 -5.33 0.75
C ASN A 108 -1.41 -4.04 0.99
N VAL A 109 -0.48 -3.71 0.08
CA VAL A 109 0.24 -2.43 0.07
C VAL A 109 0.23 -1.85 -1.34
N ILE A 110 -0.03 -0.55 -1.44
CA ILE A 110 0.25 0.21 -2.66
C ILE A 110 1.34 1.25 -2.39
N THR A 111 2.14 1.50 -3.41
CA THR A 111 3.19 2.51 -3.34
C THR A 111 3.03 3.54 -4.44
N LEU A 112 3.21 4.81 -4.10
CA LEU A 112 3.04 5.95 -5.01
C LEU A 112 4.30 6.81 -5.04
N GLY A 113 4.44 7.58 -6.09
CA GLY A 113 5.54 8.52 -6.30
C GLY A 113 5.11 9.97 -6.19
N GLY A 114 5.67 10.72 -5.24
CA GLY A 114 5.40 12.15 -5.09
C GLY A 114 5.91 13.01 -6.26
N TRP A 115 6.85 12.48 -7.05
CA TRP A 115 7.32 13.13 -8.28
C TRP A 115 6.47 12.76 -9.52
N VAL A 116 5.65 11.73 -9.41
CA VAL A 116 4.88 11.16 -10.52
C VAL A 116 3.41 11.53 -10.43
N THR A 117 2.88 11.53 -9.21
CA THR A 117 1.44 11.62 -8.95
C THR A 117 1.09 12.91 -8.23
N ALA A 118 0.23 13.73 -8.83
CA ALA A 118 -0.33 14.91 -8.18
C ALA A 118 -1.23 14.50 -6.98
N GLN A 119 -1.33 15.36 -5.98
CA GLN A 119 -2.01 15.05 -4.72
C GLN A 119 -3.47 14.61 -4.92
N PHE A 120 -4.23 15.34 -5.75
CA PHE A 120 -5.63 14.99 -6.03
C PHE A 120 -5.75 13.62 -6.71
N LEU A 121 -4.93 13.34 -7.71
CA LEU A 121 -4.91 12.03 -8.37
C LEU A 121 -4.52 10.93 -7.39
N GLY A 122 -3.57 11.17 -6.50
CA GLY A 122 -3.15 10.22 -5.47
C GLY A 122 -4.29 9.81 -4.54
N THR A 123 -5.15 10.74 -4.13
CA THR A 123 -6.33 10.41 -3.33
C THR A 123 -7.32 9.54 -4.10
N GLN A 124 -7.53 9.81 -5.40
CA GLN A 124 -8.39 9.01 -6.26
C GLN A 124 -7.85 7.59 -6.49
N ILE A 125 -6.53 7.45 -6.63
CA ILE A 125 -5.84 6.16 -6.75
C ILE A 125 -6.04 5.32 -5.48
N VAL A 126 -5.90 5.93 -4.31
CA VAL A 126 -6.12 5.26 -3.02
C VAL A 126 -7.58 4.81 -2.87
N ASP A 127 -8.53 5.67 -3.21
CA ASP A 127 -9.96 5.32 -3.18
C ASP A 127 -10.28 4.16 -4.13
N ALA A 128 -9.71 4.15 -5.32
CA ALA A 128 -9.88 3.08 -6.29
C ALA A 128 -9.38 1.73 -5.74
N TRP A 129 -8.19 1.71 -5.13
CA TRP A 129 -7.66 0.51 -4.50
C TRP A 129 -8.53 0.01 -3.34
N LEU A 130 -8.96 0.91 -2.46
CA LEU A 130 -9.77 0.58 -1.28
C LEU A 130 -11.18 0.12 -1.63
N SER A 131 -11.72 0.54 -2.78
CA SER A 131 -13.06 0.15 -3.22
C SER A 131 -13.14 -1.25 -3.85
N MET A 132 -12.00 -1.90 -4.09
CA MET A 132 -11.94 -3.20 -4.75
C MET A 132 -11.70 -4.34 -3.75
N ALA A 133 -12.20 -5.52 -4.13
CA ALA A 133 -11.89 -6.79 -3.49
C ALA A 133 -11.15 -7.72 -4.45
N PHE A 134 -10.42 -8.69 -3.90
CA PHE A 134 -9.74 -9.70 -4.70
C PHE A 134 -10.73 -10.46 -5.60
N THR A 135 -10.39 -10.61 -6.85
CA THR A 135 -11.18 -11.23 -7.94
C THR A 135 -12.46 -10.48 -8.37
N GLN A 136 -12.84 -9.41 -7.70
CA GLN A 136 -14.00 -8.58 -8.09
C GLN A 136 -13.88 -8.12 -9.54
N LYS A 137 -14.98 -8.09 -10.28
CA LYS A 137 -15.03 -7.77 -11.72
C LYS A 137 -14.24 -8.73 -12.63
N MET A 138 -13.68 -9.81 -12.05
CA MET A 138 -12.97 -10.86 -12.78
C MET A 138 -13.35 -12.26 -12.28
N GLU A 139 -14.59 -12.43 -11.88
CA GLU A 139 -15.11 -13.67 -11.31
C GLU A 139 -14.91 -14.86 -12.25
N PHE A 140 -14.95 -14.64 -13.56
CA PHE A 140 -14.65 -15.64 -14.60
C PHE A 140 -13.21 -16.19 -14.56
N LYS A 141 -12.29 -15.52 -13.86
CA LYS A 141 -10.89 -15.94 -13.63
C LYS A 141 -10.58 -16.23 -12.16
N LYS A 142 -11.57 -16.28 -11.29
CA LYS A 142 -11.39 -16.40 -9.84
C LYS A 142 -10.45 -17.54 -9.45
N ASP A 143 -10.67 -18.75 -10.00
CA ASP A 143 -9.86 -19.92 -9.65
C ASP A 143 -8.40 -19.75 -10.08
N PHE A 144 -8.17 -19.21 -11.28
CA PHE A 144 -6.82 -18.90 -11.75
C PHE A 144 -6.12 -17.87 -10.87
N LEU A 145 -6.79 -16.74 -10.56
CA LEU A 145 -6.22 -15.67 -9.75
C LEU A 145 -5.92 -16.13 -8.31
N THR A 146 -6.83 -16.92 -7.73
CA THR A 146 -6.66 -17.52 -6.41
C THR A 146 -5.46 -18.46 -6.40
N ASN A 147 -5.35 -19.35 -7.40
CA ASN A 147 -4.20 -20.23 -7.51
C ASN A 147 -2.90 -19.47 -7.71
N ALA A 148 -2.87 -18.46 -8.59
CA ALA A 148 -1.70 -17.62 -8.83
C ALA A 148 -1.21 -16.92 -7.54
N PHE A 149 -2.12 -16.35 -6.76
CA PHE A 149 -1.80 -15.74 -5.48
C PHE A 149 -1.25 -16.77 -4.48
N ASN A 150 -1.85 -17.95 -4.40
CA ASN A 150 -1.36 -19.03 -3.55
C ASN A 150 0.03 -19.52 -3.96
N GLN A 151 0.35 -19.58 -5.26
CA GLN A 151 1.70 -19.90 -5.74
C GLN A 151 2.72 -18.85 -5.33
N ALA A 152 2.36 -17.55 -5.44
CA ALA A 152 3.21 -16.46 -4.98
C ALA A 152 3.49 -16.57 -3.46
N ARG A 153 2.46 -16.88 -2.66
CA ARG A 153 2.62 -17.13 -1.22
C ARG A 153 3.49 -18.35 -0.91
N ALA A 154 3.34 -19.41 -1.68
CA ALA A 154 4.16 -20.62 -1.49
C ALA A 154 5.66 -20.39 -1.76
N LEU A 155 6.01 -19.41 -2.60
CA LEU A 155 7.39 -19.01 -2.82
C LEU A 155 8.02 -18.37 -1.57
N GLU A 156 7.23 -17.63 -0.78
CA GLU A 156 7.69 -17.01 0.46
C GLU A 156 8.25 -18.05 1.44
N GLU A 157 7.56 -19.19 1.58
CA GLU A 157 8.01 -20.28 2.48
C GLU A 157 9.35 -20.88 2.06
N LYS A 158 9.74 -20.70 0.80
CA LYS A 158 11.02 -21.19 0.26
C LYS A 158 12.11 -20.12 0.32
N THR A 159 11.76 -18.86 0.21
CA THR A 159 12.70 -17.73 0.06
C THR A 159 12.96 -16.98 1.36
N PHE A 160 11.94 -16.80 2.19
CA PHE A 160 12.09 -16.19 3.52
C PHE A 160 12.32 -17.31 4.56
N LYS A 161 13.57 -17.49 4.92
CA LYS A 161 13.99 -18.49 5.92
C LYS A 161 14.10 -17.87 7.30
#